data_2492547fbe1d00f92ac123d7808b8e6e
#
_entry.id   2492547fbe1d00f92ac123d7808b8e6e
#
_cell.length_a   1.000
_cell.length_b   1.000
_cell.length_c   1.000
_cell.angle_alpha   90.00
_cell.angle_beta   90.00
_cell.angle_gamma   90.00
#
_symmetry.space_group_name_H-M   'P 1'
#
loop_
_entity.id
_entity.type
_entity.pdbx_description
1 polymer ?
#
loop_
_entity_poly.entity_id
_entity_poly.type
_entity_poly.pdbx_seq_one_letter_code
_entity_poly.pdbx_strand_id
1 'polypeptide(L)'
;MRDYYILRGGRLRRQENTIYVESSDGEKKAIPVNDVQSLFVFGEVDVNTKLLVFLSQHGIPMHVFNYYGYYSGSYYPRERLLSGFLLVRQAEHYLSPDKRMKIAKEIAFTACDNLLTNLRYYQRQGRDVTQQIEGVEREKHLMENAGTISELMGCEGRSREHYYSSFESVLRPGFEFKERSRNPPENMVNCLISFGNSL
;
A
#
# COMPACT_ATOMS: atom_id res chain seq x y z
N MET A 1 -11.71 -12.03 -8.60
CA MET A 1 -10.43 -11.67 -9.23
C MET A 1 -9.35 -11.76 -8.17
N ARG A 2 -8.14 -12.18 -8.53
CA ARG A 2 -6.99 -12.38 -7.63
C ARG A 2 -5.73 -11.84 -8.27
N ASP A 3 -4.75 -11.51 -7.42
CA ASP A 3 -3.38 -11.23 -7.85
C ASP A 3 -2.62 -12.54 -8.05
N TYR A 4 -1.86 -12.61 -9.13
CA TYR A 4 -1.05 -13.77 -9.46
C TYR A 4 0.43 -13.41 -9.45
N TYR A 5 1.21 -14.21 -8.74
CA TYR A 5 2.64 -14.04 -8.55
C TYR A 5 3.40 -15.08 -9.37
N ILE A 6 4.20 -14.62 -10.32
CA ILE A 6 5.04 -15.43 -11.20
C ILE A 6 6.46 -15.38 -10.65
N LEU A 7 6.83 -16.40 -9.88
CA LEU A 7 8.10 -16.45 -9.16
C LEU A 7 9.24 -17.11 -9.94
N ARG A 8 8.89 -17.96 -10.91
CA ARG A 8 9.87 -18.71 -11.73
C ARG A 8 9.99 -18.12 -13.11
N GLY A 9 11.18 -18.26 -13.69
CA GLY A 9 11.44 -17.90 -15.09
C GLY A 9 10.68 -18.80 -16.07
N GLY A 10 10.49 -18.32 -17.30
CA GLY A 10 9.83 -19.08 -18.35
C GLY A 10 9.14 -18.20 -19.38
N ARG A 11 7.95 -18.58 -19.83
CA ARG A 11 7.22 -17.85 -20.85
C ARG A 11 5.76 -17.61 -20.43
N LEU A 12 5.31 -16.38 -20.60
CA LEU A 12 3.90 -16.02 -20.47
C LEU A 12 3.31 -15.81 -21.87
N ARG A 13 2.20 -16.48 -22.15
CA ARG A 13 1.52 -16.32 -23.43
C ARG A 13 0.00 -16.44 -23.31
N ARG A 14 -0.70 -15.80 -24.25
CA ARG A 14 -2.13 -15.96 -24.43
C ARG A 14 -2.44 -17.19 -25.30
N GLN A 15 -3.40 -17.99 -24.87
CA GLN A 15 -4.09 -18.95 -25.71
C GLN A 15 -5.59 -18.82 -25.40
N GLU A 16 -6.39 -18.43 -26.40
CA GLU A 16 -7.80 -18.09 -26.27
C GLU A 16 -8.07 -17.07 -25.17
N ASN A 17 -8.92 -17.36 -24.18
CA ASN A 17 -9.23 -16.53 -23.03
C ASN A 17 -8.41 -16.90 -21.77
N THR A 18 -7.24 -17.48 -21.96
CA THR A 18 -6.40 -18.00 -20.88
C THR A 18 -4.98 -17.49 -21.00
N ILE A 19 -4.38 -17.15 -19.85
CA ILE A 19 -2.96 -16.86 -19.72
C ILE A 19 -2.25 -18.17 -19.37
N TYR A 20 -1.31 -18.58 -20.19
CA TYR A 20 -0.46 -19.73 -19.93
C TYR A 20 0.88 -19.27 -19.37
N VAL A 21 1.24 -19.85 -18.24
CA VAL A 21 2.56 -19.73 -17.63
C VAL A 21 3.29 -21.04 -17.93
N GLU A 22 4.33 -20.97 -18.74
CA GLU A 22 5.22 -22.10 -19.03
C GLU A 22 6.52 -21.85 -18.30
N SER A 23 6.74 -22.57 -17.21
CA SER A 23 7.94 -22.45 -16.40
C SER A 23 9.14 -23.11 -17.10
N SER A 24 10.36 -22.68 -16.77
CA SER A 24 11.62 -23.21 -17.32
C SER A 24 11.83 -24.71 -17.05
N ASP A 25 11.17 -25.26 -16.02
CA ASP A 25 11.16 -26.69 -15.68
C ASP A 25 10.12 -27.52 -16.46
N GLY A 26 9.40 -26.87 -17.40
CA GLY A 26 8.41 -27.53 -18.26
C GLY A 26 7.01 -27.60 -17.68
N GLU A 27 6.78 -27.11 -16.46
CA GLU A 27 5.45 -27.04 -15.89
C GLU A 27 4.60 -25.98 -16.63
N LYS A 28 3.36 -26.36 -16.98
CA LYS A 28 2.39 -25.47 -17.63
C LYS A 28 1.21 -25.22 -16.71
N LYS A 29 0.93 -23.96 -16.45
CA LYS A 29 -0.22 -23.53 -15.66
C LYS A 29 -1.12 -22.64 -16.48
N ALA A 30 -2.40 -22.96 -16.51
CA ALA A 30 -3.44 -22.15 -17.16
C ALA A 30 -4.12 -21.26 -16.11
N ILE A 31 -4.23 -19.96 -16.41
CA ILE A 31 -4.88 -18.98 -15.57
C ILE A 31 -6.00 -18.34 -16.39
N PRO A 32 -7.28 -18.62 -16.07
CA PRO A 32 -8.41 -17.98 -16.74
C PRO A 32 -8.35 -16.45 -16.56
N VAL A 33 -8.48 -15.69 -17.64
CA VAL A 33 -8.34 -14.22 -17.59
C VAL A 33 -9.32 -13.54 -16.64
N ASN A 34 -10.53 -14.07 -16.51
CA ASN A 34 -11.56 -13.50 -15.64
C ASN A 34 -11.24 -13.62 -14.14
N ASP A 35 -10.29 -14.46 -13.78
CA ASP A 35 -9.83 -14.62 -12.39
C ASP A 35 -8.72 -13.64 -12.01
N VAL A 36 -8.09 -13.00 -13.01
CA VAL A 36 -6.89 -12.18 -12.82
C VAL A 36 -7.28 -10.73 -12.54
N GLN A 37 -6.76 -10.19 -11.45
CA GLN A 37 -6.77 -8.77 -11.13
C GLN A 37 -5.47 -8.10 -11.59
N SER A 38 -4.33 -8.66 -11.19
CA SER A 38 -3.00 -8.16 -11.53
C SER A 38 -2.02 -9.32 -11.68
N LEU A 39 -0.95 -9.12 -12.45
CA LEU A 39 0.19 -10.04 -12.55
C LEU A 39 1.43 -9.40 -11.93
N PHE A 40 2.07 -10.10 -10.99
CA PHE A 40 3.32 -9.70 -10.37
C PHE A 40 4.42 -10.67 -10.82
N VAL A 41 5.36 -10.18 -11.61
CA VAL A 41 6.38 -10.99 -12.28
C VAL A 41 7.73 -10.76 -11.64
N PHE A 42 8.22 -11.76 -10.90
CA PHE A 42 9.52 -11.78 -10.21
C PHE A 42 10.56 -12.62 -10.96
N GLY A 43 10.12 -13.59 -11.75
CA GLY A 43 11.00 -14.42 -12.56
C GLY A 43 11.32 -13.77 -13.90
N GLU A 44 12.43 -14.19 -14.52
CA GLU A 44 12.76 -13.82 -15.90
C GLU A 44 11.80 -14.54 -16.86
N VAL A 45 10.89 -13.78 -17.48
CA VAL A 45 9.89 -14.36 -18.38
C VAL A 45 9.88 -13.71 -19.76
N ASP A 46 9.71 -14.53 -20.78
CA ASP A 46 9.40 -14.05 -22.12
C ASP A 46 7.93 -13.67 -22.21
N VAL A 47 7.66 -12.49 -22.71
CA VAL A 47 6.30 -12.02 -23.03
C VAL A 47 6.23 -11.56 -24.47
N ASN A 48 5.10 -11.78 -25.14
CA ASN A 48 4.87 -11.28 -26.49
C ASN A 48 3.78 -10.22 -26.51
N THR A 49 3.78 -9.41 -27.59
CA THR A 49 2.81 -8.32 -27.75
C THR A 49 1.35 -8.79 -27.80
N LYS A 50 1.09 -10.03 -28.24
CA LYS A 50 -0.24 -10.64 -28.25
C LYS A 50 -0.79 -10.78 -26.83
N LEU A 51 0.06 -11.14 -25.87
CA LEU A 51 -0.31 -11.19 -24.46
C LEU A 51 -0.55 -9.78 -23.91
N LEU A 52 0.35 -8.82 -24.20
CA LEU A 52 0.21 -7.45 -23.71
C LEU A 52 -1.10 -6.80 -24.20
N VAL A 53 -1.43 -6.96 -25.47
CA VAL A 53 -2.72 -6.49 -26.03
C VAL A 53 -3.90 -7.14 -25.31
N PHE A 54 -3.82 -8.43 -25.04
CA PHE A 54 -4.85 -9.17 -24.34
C PHE A 54 -5.04 -8.69 -22.89
N LEU A 55 -3.96 -8.48 -22.14
CA LEU A 55 -4.00 -7.90 -20.81
C LEU A 55 -4.63 -6.50 -20.83
N SER A 56 -4.26 -5.66 -21.81
CA SER A 56 -4.84 -4.33 -21.98
C SER A 56 -6.35 -4.37 -22.26
N GLN A 57 -6.81 -5.32 -23.07
CA GLN A 57 -8.25 -5.49 -23.36
C GLN A 57 -9.07 -5.84 -22.12
N HIS A 58 -8.46 -6.55 -21.16
CA HIS A 58 -9.11 -6.98 -19.91
C HIS A 58 -8.80 -6.07 -18.72
N GLY A 59 -8.05 -4.98 -18.93
CA GLY A 59 -7.71 -4.05 -17.85
C GLY A 59 -6.75 -4.61 -16.81
N ILE A 60 -5.95 -5.62 -17.16
CA ILE A 60 -5.05 -6.32 -16.24
C ILE A 60 -3.66 -5.69 -16.29
N PRO A 61 -3.17 -5.06 -15.22
CA PRO A 61 -1.79 -4.59 -15.13
C PRO A 61 -0.82 -5.74 -14.91
N MET A 62 0.42 -5.57 -15.39
CA MET A 62 1.52 -6.50 -15.14
C MET A 62 2.69 -5.70 -14.55
N HIS A 63 3.06 -6.03 -13.32
CA HIS A 63 4.14 -5.42 -12.57
C HIS A 63 5.40 -6.31 -12.64
N VAL A 64 6.52 -5.72 -12.97
CA VAL A 64 7.79 -6.44 -13.18
C VAL A 64 8.78 -6.06 -12.08
N PHE A 65 9.44 -7.07 -11.52
CA PHE A 65 10.45 -6.94 -10.48
C PHE A 65 11.78 -7.51 -10.98
N ASN A 66 12.89 -6.97 -10.48
CA ASN A 66 14.19 -7.52 -10.78
C ASN A 66 14.50 -8.76 -9.91
N TYR A 67 15.64 -9.40 -10.15
CA TYR A 67 16.10 -10.59 -9.43
C TYR A 67 16.10 -10.42 -7.89
N TYR A 68 16.35 -9.20 -7.40
CA TYR A 68 16.36 -8.89 -5.96
C TYR A 68 14.98 -8.56 -5.38
N GLY A 69 13.93 -8.62 -6.19
CA GLY A 69 12.56 -8.29 -5.78
C GLY A 69 12.25 -6.78 -5.77
N TYR A 70 13.13 -5.93 -6.30
CA TYR A 70 12.84 -4.50 -6.45
C TYR A 70 11.96 -4.26 -7.67
N TYR A 71 10.96 -3.41 -7.50
CA TYR A 71 10.08 -2.99 -8.58
C TYR A 71 10.87 -2.31 -9.71
N SER A 72 10.69 -2.80 -10.93
CA SER A 72 11.36 -2.29 -12.12
C SER A 72 10.44 -1.47 -13.02
N GLY A 73 9.16 -1.80 -13.07
CA GLY A 73 8.19 -1.10 -13.90
C GLY A 73 6.91 -1.88 -14.09
N SER A 74 5.95 -1.26 -14.79
CA SER A 74 4.66 -1.89 -15.08
C SER A 74 4.27 -1.72 -16.53
N TYR A 75 3.73 -2.77 -17.13
CA TYR A 75 2.85 -2.65 -18.25
C TYR A 75 1.44 -2.32 -17.74
N TYR A 76 0.97 -1.12 -18.06
CA TYR A 76 -0.34 -0.65 -17.62
C TYR A 76 -1.32 -0.64 -18.79
N PRO A 77 -2.53 -1.18 -18.61
CA PRO A 77 -3.57 -1.09 -19.64
C PRO A 77 -3.90 0.37 -19.96
N ARG A 78 -4.27 0.63 -21.22
CA ARG A 78 -4.73 1.96 -21.59
C ARG A 78 -5.95 2.36 -20.76
N GLU A 79 -5.84 3.44 -20.03
CA GLU A 79 -6.97 4.02 -19.31
C GLU A 79 -8.08 4.39 -20.28
N ARG A 80 -9.29 3.91 -20.01
CA ARG A 80 -10.48 4.18 -20.85
C ARG A 80 -11.34 5.31 -20.29
N LEU A 81 -11.19 5.60 -18.99
CA LEU A 81 -12.02 6.58 -18.26
C LEU A 81 -11.20 7.83 -17.91
N LEU A 82 -10.58 8.45 -18.92
CA LEU A 82 -9.88 9.71 -18.75
C LEU A 82 -10.91 10.84 -18.64
N SER A 83 -10.94 11.53 -17.50
CA SER A 83 -11.75 12.71 -17.27
C SER A 83 -10.88 13.94 -17.14
N GLY A 84 -10.76 14.73 -18.21
CA GLY A 84 -10.09 16.03 -18.16
C GLY A 84 -10.73 16.97 -17.14
N PHE A 85 -12.06 16.88 -16.97
CA PHE A 85 -12.77 17.62 -15.95
C PHE A 85 -12.30 17.29 -14.53
N LEU A 86 -12.12 15.99 -14.21
CA LEU A 86 -11.60 15.57 -12.91
C LEU A 86 -10.19 16.11 -12.66
N LEU A 87 -9.31 16.04 -13.65
CA LEU A 87 -7.95 16.57 -13.55
C LEU A 87 -7.93 18.07 -13.27
N VAL A 88 -8.76 18.84 -13.97
CA VAL A 88 -8.91 20.28 -13.74
C VAL A 88 -9.42 20.55 -12.31
N ARG A 89 -10.40 19.79 -11.83
CA ARG A 89 -10.91 19.94 -10.45
C ARG A 89 -9.87 19.54 -9.40
N GLN A 90 -9.07 18.52 -9.63
CA GLN A 90 -7.95 18.16 -8.74
C GLN A 90 -6.92 19.29 -8.68
N ALA A 91 -6.53 19.86 -9.83
CA ALA A 91 -5.63 21.02 -9.89
C ALA A 91 -6.21 22.23 -9.15
N GLU A 92 -7.50 22.55 -9.33
CA GLU A 92 -8.18 23.62 -8.62
C GLU A 92 -8.12 23.44 -7.09
N HIS A 93 -8.36 22.21 -6.61
CA HIS A 93 -8.30 21.92 -5.17
C HIS A 93 -6.86 22.01 -4.63
N TYR A 94 -5.88 21.58 -5.42
CA TYR A 94 -4.47 21.69 -5.03
C TYR A 94 -4.00 23.15 -4.93
N LEU A 95 -4.41 23.99 -5.88
CA LEU A 95 -4.02 25.42 -5.94
C LEU A 95 -4.76 26.27 -4.89
N SER A 96 -5.93 25.83 -4.41
CA SER A 96 -6.67 26.53 -3.36
C SER A 96 -6.21 26.04 -1.97
N PRO A 97 -5.56 26.91 -1.14
CA PRO A 97 -5.12 26.51 0.19
C PRO A 97 -6.24 25.95 1.07
N ASP A 98 -7.42 26.58 1.05
CA ASP A 98 -8.56 26.17 1.88
C ASP A 98 -9.11 24.82 1.45
N LYS A 99 -9.29 24.60 0.13
CA LYS A 99 -9.77 23.32 -0.40
C LYS A 99 -8.77 22.19 -0.14
N ARG A 100 -7.49 22.47 -0.32
CA ARG A 100 -6.40 21.54 -0.02
C ARG A 100 -6.36 21.19 1.46
N MET A 101 -6.45 22.21 2.35
CA MET A 101 -6.46 22.02 3.80
C MET A 101 -7.65 21.16 4.24
N LYS A 102 -8.85 21.39 3.68
CA LYS A 102 -10.03 20.59 3.99
C LYS A 102 -9.79 19.11 3.69
N ILE A 103 -9.28 18.77 2.51
CA ILE A 103 -8.98 17.37 2.13
C ILE A 103 -7.90 16.79 3.03
N ALA A 104 -6.84 17.55 3.31
CA ALA A 104 -5.75 17.09 4.16
C ALA A 104 -6.22 16.80 5.60
N LYS A 105 -7.09 17.66 6.17
CA LYS A 105 -7.69 17.42 7.48
C LYS A 105 -8.49 16.13 7.50
N GLU A 106 -9.38 15.89 6.54
CA GLU A 106 -10.17 14.65 6.46
C GLU A 106 -9.28 13.40 6.43
N ILE A 107 -8.20 13.43 5.65
CA ILE A 107 -7.23 12.33 5.59
C ILE A 107 -6.54 12.12 6.94
N ALA A 108 -6.03 13.19 7.56
CA ALA A 108 -5.31 13.12 8.82
C ALA A 108 -6.22 12.68 9.98
N PHE A 109 -7.45 13.21 10.06
CA PHE A 109 -8.43 12.78 11.06
C PHE A 109 -8.77 11.31 10.93
N THR A 110 -9.05 10.85 9.70
CA THR A 110 -9.35 9.44 9.44
C THR A 110 -8.17 8.53 9.81
N ALA A 111 -6.94 8.96 9.54
CA ALA A 111 -5.74 8.22 9.96
C ALA A 111 -5.69 8.08 11.49
N CYS A 112 -5.91 9.16 12.25
CA CYS A 112 -5.97 9.11 13.71
C CYS A 112 -7.10 8.22 14.22
N ASP A 113 -8.29 8.26 13.62
CA ASP A 113 -9.41 7.40 14.01
C ASP A 113 -9.11 5.91 13.80
N ASN A 114 -8.39 5.58 12.73
CA ASN A 114 -7.90 4.22 12.50
C ASN A 114 -6.88 3.79 13.57
N LEU A 115 -5.94 4.66 13.97
CA LEU A 115 -5.02 4.39 15.06
C LEU A 115 -5.76 4.17 16.38
N LEU A 116 -6.70 5.04 16.73
CA LEU A 116 -7.53 4.93 17.93
C LEU A 116 -8.37 3.65 17.93
N THR A 117 -8.92 3.27 16.78
CA THR A 117 -9.70 2.02 16.64
C THR A 117 -8.85 0.80 17.01
N ASN A 118 -7.61 0.74 16.52
CA ASN A 118 -6.67 -0.32 16.85
C ASN A 118 -6.27 -0.29 18.33
N LEU A 119 -5.91 0.86 18.87
CA LEU A 119 -5.52 0.99 20.28
C LEU A 119 -6.65 0.57 21.23
N ARG A 120 -7.88 1.03 20.96
CA ARG A 120 -9.07 0.66 21.75
C ARG A 120 -9.41 -0.83 21.64
N TYR A 121 -9.12 -1.46 20.50
CA TYR A 121 -9.22 -2.92 20.39
C TYR A 121 -8.27 -3.61 21.37
N TYR A 122 -7.00 -3.22 21.40
CA TYR A 122 -6.01 -3.82 22.31
C TYR A 122 -6.28 -3.49 23.78
N GLN A 123 -6.80 -2.31 24.09
CA GLN A 123 -7.25 -1.95 25.43
C GLN A 123 -8.35 -2.91 25.92
N ARG A 124 -9.32 -3.23 25.06
CA ARG A 124 -10.37 -4.22 25.36
C ARG A 124 -9.85 -5.63 25.53
N GLN A 125 -8.69 -5.94 24.96
CA GLN A 125 -7.96 -7.20 25.16
C GLN A 125 -7.08 -7.19 26.45
N GLY A 126 -7.22 -6.17 27.29
CA GLY A 126 -6.49 -6.06 28.56
C GLY A 126 -5.06 -5.52 28.44
N ARG A 127 -4.69 -4.92 27.28
CA ARG A 127 -3.39 -4.25 27.15
C ARG A 127 -3.49 -2.82 27.67
N ASP A 128 -2.49 -2.41 28.45
CA ASP A 128 -2.42 -1.01 28.90
C ASP A 128 -1.82 -0.14 27.78
N VAL A 129 -2.69 0.60 27.11
CA VAL A 129 -2.39 1.54 26.05
C VAL A 129 -3.10 2.89 26.29
N THR A 130 -3.46 3.17 27.53
CA THR A 130 -4.24 4.35 27.91
C THR A 130 -3.51 5.64 27.55
N GLN A 131 -2.24 5.74 27.88
CA GLN A 131 -1.42 6.93 27.56
C GLN A 131 -1.32 7.17 26.05
N GLN A 132 -1.24 6.10 25.26
CA GLN A 132 -1.15 6.20 23.79
C GLN A 132 -2.46 6.68 23.19
N ILE A 133 -3.60 6.21 23.71
CA ILE A 133 -4.93 6.70 23.31
C ILE A 133 -5.05 8.19 23.60
N GLU A 134 -4.76 8.62 24.83
CA GLU A 134 -4.81 10.02 25.22
C GLU A 134 -3.86 10.89 24.36
N GLY A 135 -2.67 10.36 24.05
CA GLY A 135 -1.70 11.01 23.17
C GLY A 135 -2.27 11.26 21.76
N VAL A 136 -2.84 10.22 21.14
CA VAL A 136 -3.43 10.35 19.79
C VAL A 136 -4.68 11.27 19.82
N GLU A 137 -5.52 11.19 20.84
CA GLU A 137 -6.70 12.08 20.99
C GLU A 137 -6.28 13.54 21.14
N ARG A 138 -5.25 13.83 21.91
CA ARG A 138 -4.69 15.19 22.04
C ARG A 138 -4.17 15.72 20.71
N GLU A 139 -3.38 14.94 19.98
CA GLU A 139 -2.86 15.37 18.67
C GLU A 139 -4.00 15.57 17.67
N LYS A 140 -5.02 14.71 17.68
CA LYS A 140 -6.21 14.86 16.86
C LYS A 140 -6.94 16.18 17.16
N HIS A 141 -7.08 16.56 18.43
CA HIS A 141 -7.68 17.85 18.81
C HIS A 141 -6.82 19.03 18.33
N LEU A 142 -5.48 18.94 18.39
CA LEU A 142 -4.60 19.99 17.85
C LEU A 142 -4.74 20.16 16.33
N MET A 143 -5.02 19.08 15.58
CA MET A 143 -5.29 19.16 14.14
C MET A 143 -6.48 20.04 13.78
N GLU A 144 -7.50 20.16 14.65
CA GLU A 144 -8.67 21.02 14.43
C GLU A 144 -8.25 22.46 14.19
N ASN A 145 -7.25 22.92 14.97
CA ASN A 145 -6.75 24.28 14.94
C ASN A 145 -5.53 24.49 14.01
N ALA A 146 -5.06 23.44 13.33
CA ALA A 146 -3.94 23.55 12.40
C ALA A 146 -4.28 24.50 11.25
N GLY A 147 -3.48 25.55 11.09
CA GLY A 147 -3.62 26.56 10.04
C GLY A 147 -2.81 26.25 8.78
N THR A 148 -1.84 25.35 8.86
CA THR A 148 -0.96 24.97 7.76
C THR A 148 -0.87 23.46 7.59
N ILE A 149 -0.58 23.01 6.36
CA ILE A 149 -0.34 21.58 6.08
C ILE A 149 0.83 21.06 6.93
N SER A 150 1.86 21.87 7.14
CA SER A 150 3.02 21.46 7.94
C SER A 150 2.65 21.19 9.41
N GLU A 151 1.83 22.04 10.01
CA GLU A 151 1.31 21.82 11.37
C GLU A 151 0.46 20.54 11.44
N LEU A 152 -0.43 20.36 10.47
CA LEU A 152 -1.27 19.17 10.38
C LEU A 152 -0.44 17.88 10.28
N MET A 153 0.59 17.88 9.40
CA MET A 153 1.51 16.75 9.25
C MET A 153 2.36 16.52 10.51
N GLY A 154 2.70 17.58 11.25
CA GLY A 154 3.37 17.45 12.54
C GLY A 154 2.52 16.70 13.57
N CYS A 155 1.23 17.05 13.69
CA CYS A 155 0.29 16.35 14.56
C CYS A 155 0.09 14.89 14.13
N GLU A 156 -0.02 14.63 12.81
CA GLU A 156 -0.13 13.26 12.29
C GLU A 156 1.12 12.42 12.62
N GLY A 157 2.31 12.99 12.46
CA GLY A 157 3.57 12.35 12.82
C GLY A 157 3.62 11.96 14.30
N ARG A 158 3.30 12.88 15.22
CA ARG A 158 3.26 12.59 16.66
C ARG A 158 2.18 11.58 17.03
N SER A 159 1.02 11.59 16.35
CA SER A 159 0.01 10.55 16.52
C SER A 159 0.55 9.16 16.19
N ARG A 160 1.36 9.03 15.15
CA ARG A 160 2.05 7.77 14.81
C ARG A 160 3.11 7.39 15.84
N GLU A 161 3.84 8.34 16.41
CA GLU A 161 4.80 8.09 17.47
C GLU A 161 4.10 7.50 18.71
N HIS A 162 2.98 8.11 19.13
CA HIS A 162 2.15 7.56 20.20
C HIS A 162 1.65 6.15 19.87
N TYR A 163 1.20 5.91 18.65
CA TYR A 163 0.78 4.58 18.22
C TYR A 163 1.91 3.56 18.26
N TYR A 164 3.08 3.90 17.73
CA TYR A 164 4.22 2.98 17.76
C TYR A 164 4.74 2.70 19.18
N SER A 165 4.66 3.66 20.09
CA SER A 165 5.03 3.42 21.50
C SER A 165 4.14 2.39 22.19
N SER A 166 2.95 2.08 21.65
CA SER A 166 2.10 1.00 22.17
C SER A 166 2.61 -0.40 21.84
N PHE A 167 3.52 -0.54 20.88
CA PHE A 167 3.94 -1.86 20.38
C PHE A 167 4.63 -2.70 21.43
N GLU A 168 5.34 -2.09 22.36
CA GLU A 168 5.94 -2.80 23.51
C GLU A 168 4.89 -3.56 24.33
N SER A 169 3.70 -2.97 24.55
CA SER A 169 2.59 -3.60 25.28
C SER A 169 1.75 -4.56 24.44
N VAL A 170 1.72 -4.35 23.10
CA VAL A 170 0.78 -5.02 22.20
C VAL A 170 1.39 -6.26 21.54
N LEU A 171 2.70 -6.25 21.28
CA LEU A 171 3.39 -7.32 20.57
C LEU A 171 3.42 -8.61 21.41
N ARG A 172 3.45 -9.75 20.72
CA ARG A 172 3.62 -11.05 21.35
C ARG A 172 5.07 -11.27 21.79
N PRO A 173 5.32 -12.11 22.78
CA PRO A 173 6.68 -12.50 23.14
C PRO A 173 7.48 -12.98 21.93
N GLY A 174 8.74 -12.54 21.82
CA GLY A 174 9.63 -12.83 20.69
C GLY A 174 9.65 -11.74 19.60
N PHE A 175 8.80 -10.71 19.71
CA PHE A 175 8.87 -9.52 18.87
C PHE A 175 9.31 -8.33 19.72
N GLU A 176 10.45 -7.76 19.41
CA GLU A 176 10.97 -6.57 20.08
C GLU A 176 10.76 -5.34 19.19
N PHE A 177 10.31 -4.25 19.80
CA PHE A 177 10.17 -2.97 19.14
C PHE A 177 10.49 -1.84 20.12
N LYS A 178 11.58 -1.14 19.89
CA LYS A 178 11.98 0.03 20.68
C LYS A 178 11.51 1.33 20.02
N GLU A 179 11.83 1.46 18.75
CA GLU A 179 11.48 2.65 17.96
C GLU A 179 11.36 2.31 16.48
N ARG A 180 10.79 3.25 15.70
CA ARG A 180 10.65 3.10 14.26
C ARG A 180 11.96 3.42 13.53
N SER A 181 12.65 2.39 13.02
CA SER A 181 13.78 2.52 12.10
C SER A 181 13.36 2.18 10.66
N ARG A 182 13.89 2.92 9.68
CA ARG A 182 13.45 2.80 8.27
C ARG A 182 14.56 2.30 7.34
N ASN A 183 15.74 2.88 7.41
CA ASN A 183 16.84 2.62 6.48
C ASN A 183 18.19 2.50 7.25
N PRO A 184 18.63 1.26 7.58
CA PRO A 184 17.93 0.00 7.46
C PRO A 184 16.88 -0.22 8.57
N PRO A 185 15.88 -1.10 8.37
CA PRO A 185 15.02 -1.55 9.46
C PRO A 185 15.82 -2.47 10.40
N GLU A 186 15.90 -2.12 11.68
CA GLU A 186 16.84 -2.76 12.64
C GLU A 186 16.28 -4.03 13.31
N ASN A 187 14.98 -4.29 13.20
CA ASN A 187 14.33 -5.45 13.78
C ASN A 187 13.19 -5.96 12.89
N MET A 188 12.71 -7.18 13.21
CA MET A 188 11.66 -7.86 12.44
C MET A 188 10.38 -7.03 12.28
N VAL A 189 9.95 -6.34 13.34
CA VAL A 189 8.74 -5.50 13.33
C VAL A 189 8.92 -4.33 12.38
N ASN A 190 10.06 -3.67 12.40
CA ASN A 190 10.39 -2.59 11.46
C ASN A 190 10.47 -3.07 10.00
N CYS A 191 10.97 -4.29 9.78
CA CYS A 191 10.94 -4.92 8.45
C CYS A 191 9.49 -5.12 7.97
N LEU A 192 8.62 -5.66 8.82
CA LEU A 192 7.20 -5.88 8.49
C LEU A 192 6.45 -4.58 8.23
N ILE A 193 6.68 -3.53 9.04
CA ILE A 193 6.08 -2.21 8.81
C ILE A 193 6.57 -1.63 7.49
N SER A 194 7.87 -1.72 7.20
CA SER A 194 8.44 -1.22 5.95
C SER A 194 7.89 -1.97 4.74
N PHE A 195 7.77 -3.29 4.83
CA PHE A 195 7.16 -4.12 3.79
C PHE A 195 5.69 -3.74 3.57
N GLY A 196 4.89 -3.65 4.64
CA GLY A 196 3.48 -3.26 4.54
C GLY A 196 3.26 -1.85 3.96
N ASN A 197 4.20 -0.92 4.17
CA ASN A 197 4.13 0.43 3.59
C ASN A 197 4.64 0.50 2.14
N SER A 198 5.24 -0.56 1.61
CA SER A 198 5.74 -0.63 0.23
C SER A 198 4.76 -1.31 -0.74
N LEU A 199 3.72 -1.92 -0.22
CA LEU A 199 2.62 -2.52 -0.98
C LEU A 199 1.55 -1.48 -1.32
#